data_8c3ff27b5ae326be0844bc627bb16cad
#
_entry.id   8c3ff27b5ae326be0844bc627bb16cad
#
_cell.length_a   1.000
_cell.length_b   1.000
_cell.length_c   1.000
_cell.angle_alpha   90.00
_cell.angle_beta   90.00
_cell.angle_gamma   90.00
#
_symmetry.space_group_name_H-M   'P 1'
#
loop_
_entity.id
_entity.type
_entity.pdbx_description
1 polymer ?
#
loop_
_entity_poly.entity_id
_entity_poly.type
_entity_poly.pdbx_seq_one_letter_code
_entity_poly.pdbx_strand_id
1 'polypeptide(L)'
;MDDPVKMYLKDIGKYTLLSTEEEIELAEKMMNGDEAAKRKLTESNLRLVVSIAKRYVGRGMHLLDLISEGNLGLMKAVEKFDYTKGFKFSTYATWWIRQAITRAIADQARTIRIPVHMVETINKVIRVSRQLLQEYGREPTPEEIAAEMGISVSKVVEIQKIAQDPVSLETPIGEEEDSKLGDFIEDDNAASPSDIVTFSMLKQQLITVLDTLTPREEKVLRLRYGIDDGKTRTLEEVGKEFNVTRERIRQIEAKALRKLRHPSRSKKLKEYLDT
;
A
#
# COMPACT_ATOMS: atom_id res chain seq x y z
N MET A 1 22.62 -7.32 -25.47
CA MET A 1 21.36 -7.70 -24.86
C MET A 1 20.23 -7.22 -25.77
N ASP A 2 19.40 -8.13 -26.27
CA ASP A 2 18.29 -7.73 -27.10
C ASP A 2 17.25 -6.99 -26.25
N ASP A 3 16.85 -5.82 -26.74
CA ASP A 3 15.82 -4.99 -26.11
C ASP A 3 14.47 -5.72 -26.11
N PRO A 4 13.88 -6.06 -24.94
CA PRO A 4 12.62 -6.80 -24.85
C PRO A 4 11.47 -6.14 -25.64
N VAL A 5 11.46 -4.81 -25.73
CA VAL A 5 10.47 -4.06 -26.51
C VAL A 5 10.62 -4.37 -28.00
N LYS A 6 11.85 -4.36 -28.51
CA LYS A 6 12.13 -4.69 -29.92
C LYS A 6 11.75 -6.14 -30.25
N MET A 7 12.03 -7.07 -29.34
CA MET A 7 11.64 -8.48 -29.52
C MET A 7 10.12 -8.60 -29.63
N TYR A 8 9.38 -8.02 -28.70
CA TYR A 8 7.92 -8.04 -28.72
C TYR A 8 7.35 -7.41 -30.00
N LEU A 9 7.87 -6.25 -30.40
CA LEU A 9 7.42 -5.58 -31.63
C LEU A 9 7.69 -6.42 -32.88
N LYS A 10 8.80 -7.14 -32.94
CA LYS A 10 9.14 -8.06 -34.01
C LYS A 10 8.15 -9.25 -34.04
N ASP A 11 7.78 -9.78 -32.88
CA ASP A 11 6.87 -10.92 -32.81
C ASP A 11 5.45 -10.55 -33.22
N ILE A 12 4.91 -9.44 -32.74
CA ILE A 12 3.57 -9.00 -33.15
C ILE A 12 3.50 -8.56 -34.62
N GLY A 13 4.65 -8.17 -35.20
CA GLY A 13 4.76 -7.83 -36.62
C GLY A 13 4.53 -9.01 -37.58
N LYS A 14 4.58 -10.25 -37.10
CA LYS A 14 4.34 -11.47 -37.88
C LYS A 14 2.86 -11.65 -38.23
N TYR A 15 1.97 -11.05 -37.46
CA TYR A 15 0.52 -11.17 -37.70
C TYR A 15 0.03 -10.13 -38.71
N THR A 16 -0.77 -10.58 -39.69
CA THR A 16 -1.35 -9.72 -40.69
C THR A 16 -2.52 -8.92 -40.16
N LEU A 17 -2.70 -7.72 -40.71
CA LEU A 17 -3.89 -6.92 -40.44
C LEU A 17 -5.09 -7.55 -41.12
N LEU A 18 -6.24 -7.49 -40.47
CA LEU A 18 -7.51 -8.00 -41.00
C LEU A 18 -8.25 -6.94 -41.80
N SER A 19 -8.94 -7.36 -42.84
CA SER A 19 -9.96 -6.53 -43.52
C SER A 19 -11.26 -6.51 -42.68
N THR A 20 -12.17 -5.60 -43.03
CA THR A 20 -13.49 -5.52 -42.35
C THR A 20 -14.30 -6.80 -42.53
N GLU A 21 -14.20 -7.40 -43.70
CA GLU A 21 -14.89 -8.66 -44.04
C GLU A 21 -14.32 -9.82 -43.19
N GLU A 22 -13.00 -9.90 -43.09
CA GLU A 22 -12.33 -10.92 -42.25
C GLU A 22 -12.65 -10.74 -40.76
N GLU A 23 -12.75 -9.49 -40.26
CA GLU A 23 -13.17 -9.22 -38.88
C GLU A 23 -14.57 -9.77 -38.59
N ILE A 24 -15.53 -9.57 -39.54
CA ILE A 24 -16.90 -10.06 -39.41
C ILE A 24 -16.92 -11.59 -39.45
N GLU A 25 -16.22 -12.20 -40.40
CA GLU A 25 -16.16 -13.67 -40.54
C GLU A 25 -15.58 -14.34 -39.27
N LEU A 26 -14.51 -13.77 -38.73
CA LEU A 26 -13.93 -14.28 -37.51
C LEU A 26 -14.84 -14.08 -36.29
N ALA A 27 -15.54 -12.94 -36.21
CA ALA A 27 -16.51 -12.68 -35.14
C ALA A 27 -17.70 -13.66 -35.19
N GLU A 28 -18.17 -13.98 -36.39
CA GLU A 28 -19.24 -14.98 -36.60
C GLU A 28 -18.80 -16.38 -36.17
N LYS A 29 -17.59 -16.81 -36.55
CA LYS A 29 -17.01 -18.09 -36.09
C LYS A 29 -16.83 -18.14 -34.55
N MET A 30 -16.43 -17.03 -33.94
CA MET A 30 -16.31 -16.93 -32.49
C MET A 30 -17.65 -17.13 -31.78
N MET A 31 -18.74 -16.58 -32.28
CA MET A 31 -20.08 -16.80 -31.70
C MET A 31 -20.49 -18.28 -31.73
N ASN A 32 -19.96 -19.05 -32.69
CA ASN A 32 -20.14 -20.50 -32.81
C ASN A 32 -19.14 -21.30 -31.94
N GLY A 33 -18.31 -20.63 -31.11
CA GLY A 33 -17.38 -21.28 -30.17
C GLY A 33 -16.01 -21.60 -30.77
N ASP A 34 -15.61 -21.00 -31.89
CA ASP A 34 -14.29 -21.24 -32.51
C ASP A 34 -13.19 -20.44 -31.79
N GLU A 35 -12.43 -21.13 -30.93
CA GLU A 35 -11.29 -20.58 -30.21
C GLU A 35 -10.11 -20.19 -31.11
N ALA A 36 -9.96 -20.80 -32.28
CA ALA A 36 -8.92 -20.43 -33.24
C ALA A 36 -9.23 -19.07 -33.88
N ALA A 37 -10.52 -18.81 -34.22
CA ALA A 37 -10.96 -17.51 -34.68
C ALA A 37 -10.76 -16.42 -33.64
N LYS A 38 -11.06 -16.69 -32.36
CA LYS A 38 -10.82 -15.79 -31.21
C LYS A 38 -9.35 -15.43 -31.10
N ARG A 39 -8.47 -16.41 -31.15
CA ARG A 39 -7.00 -16.22 -31.11
C ARG A 39 -6.53 -15.37 -32.27
N LYS A 40 -6.95 -15.68 -33.50
CA LYS A 40 -6.57 -14.94 -34.72
C LYS A 40 -6.99 -13.48 -34.63
N LEU A 41 -8.23 -13.19 -34.21
CA LEU A 41 -8.72 -11.82 -34.03
C LEU A 41 -7.92 -11.05 -33.01
N THR A 42 -7.55 -11.70 -31.89
CA THR A 42 -6.72 -11.10 -30.84
C THR A 42 -5.32 -10.78 -31.35
N GLU A 43 -4.62 -11.76 -31.93
CA GLU A 43 -3.24 -11.63 -32.41
C GLU A 43 -3.09 -10.54 -33.48
N SER A 44 -4.05 -10.47 -34.44
CA SER A 44 -4.06 -9.44 -35.48
C SER A 44 -4.27 -8.00 -34.95
N ASN A 45 -4.73 -7.84 -33.71
CA ASN A 45 -5.00 -6.54 -33.09
C ASN A 45 -3.98 -6.14 -32.00
N LEU A 46 -2.92 -6.92 -31.78
CA LEU A 46 -1.86 -6.58 -30.80
C LEU A 46 -1.17 -5.25 -31.12
N ARG A 47 -1.03 -4.93 -32.42
CA ARG A 47 -0.47 -3.65 -32.87
C ARG A 47 -1.33 -2.44 -32.47
N LEU A 48 -2.65 -2.61 -32.40
CA LEU A 48 -3.58 -1.58 -31.91
C LEU A 48 -3.30 -1.28 -30.45
N VAL A 49 -3.09 -2.31 -29.62
CA VAL A 49 -2.75 -2.14 -28.20
C VAL A 49 -1.49 -1.30 -28.03
N VAL A 50 -0.42 -1.62 -28.78
CA VAL A 50 0.85 -0.87 -28.72
C VAL A 50 0.63 0.61 -29.11
N SER A 51 -0.16 0.88 -30.14
CA SER A 51 -0.44 2.24 -30.60
C SER A 51 -1.17 3.09 -29.54
N ILE A 52 -2.00 2.45 -28.72
CA ILE A 52 -2.70 3.08 -27.60
C ILE A 52 -1.77 3.23 -26.40
N ALA A 53 -1.07 2.15 -26.00
CA ALA A 53 -0.19 2.11 -24.84
C ALA A 53 0.94 3.17 -24.89
N LYS A 54 1.50 3.42 -26.07
CA LYS A 54 2.52 4.45 -26.28
C LYS A 54 2.12 5.84 -25.77
N ARG A 55 0.85 6.18 -25.78
CA ARG A 55 0.33 7.49 -25.33
C ARG A 55 0.29 7.61 -23.80
N TYR A 56 0.52 6.52 -23.09
CA TYR A 56 0.47 6.45 -21.63
C TYR A 56 1.85 6.27 -20.99
N VAL A 57 2.92 6.24 -21.80
CA VAL A 57 4.31 6.20 -21.32
C VAL A 57 4.61 7.43 -20.46
N GLY A 58 5.45 7.27 -19.44
CA GLY A 58 5.82 8.35 -18.51
C GLY A 58 4.80 8.61 -17.39
N ARG A 59 3.81 7.72 -17.20
CA ARG A 59 2.80 7.83 -16.14
C ARG A 59 3.01 6.85 -14.99
N GLY A 60 4.26 6.44 -14.73
CA GLY A 60 4.61 5.57 -13.60
C GLY A 60 4.59 4.07 -13.90
N MET A 61 4.34 3.65 -15.16
CA MET A 61 4.43 2.26 -15.60
C MET A 61 5.31 2.12 -16.84
N HIS A 62 6.01 0.98 -16.96
CA HIS A 62 6.81 0.66 -18.14
C HIS A 62 5.93 0.31 -19.35
N LEU A 63 6.45 0.58 -20.56
CA LEU A 63 5.68 0.34 -21.80
C LEU A 63 5.20 -1.11 -21.94
N LEU A 64 6.01 -2.11 -21.59
CA LEU A 64 5.62 -3.51 -21.67
C LEU A 64 4.49 -3.86 -20.70
N ASP A 65 4.48 -3.26 -19.50
CA ASP A 65 3.41 -3.46 -18.53
C ASP A 65 2.10 -2.83 -19.02
N LEU A 66 2.18 -1.62 -19.59
CA LEU A 66 1.02 -0.96 -20.24
C LEU A 66 0.46 -1.79 -21.39
N ILE A 67 1.33 -2.40 -22.19
CA ILE A 67 0.93 -3.32 -23.29
C ILE A 67 0.25 -4.56 -22.70
N SER A 68 0.81 -5.16 -21.66
CA SER A 68 0.25 -6.36 -21.03
C SER A 68 -1.16 -6.10 -20.49
N GLU A 69 -1.35 -5.00 -19.76
CA GLU A 69 -2.68 -4.58 -19.29
C GLU A 69 -3.63 -4.24 -20.44
N GLY A 70 -3.13 -3.59 -21.48
CA GLY A 70 -3.88 -3.31 -22.71
C GLY A 70 -4.32 -4.59 -23.42
N ASN A 71 -3.47 -5.63 -23.46
CA ASN A 71 -3.80 -6.92 -24.03
C ASN A 71 -4.93 -7.62 -23.25
N LEU A 72 -4.96 -7.50 -21.92
CA LEU A 72 -6.10 -7.98 -21.12
C LEU A 72 -7.39 -7.24 -21.49
N GLY A 73 -7.31 -5.94 -21.75
CA GLY A 73 -8.43 -5.16 -22.28
C GLY A 73 -8.87 -5.61 -23.65
N LEU A 74 -7.91 -5.89 -24.57
CA LEU A 74 -8.19 -6.41 -25.90
C LEU A 74 -8.92 -7.77 -25.83
N MET A 75 -8.45 -8.69 -24.98
CA MET A 75 -9.10 -10.00 -24.82
C MET A 75 -10.55 -9.86 -24.37
N LYS A 76 -10.83 -8.96 -23.41
CA LYS A 76 -12.21 -8.65 -22.99
C LYS A 76 -13.05 -8.05 -24.13
N ALA A 77 -12.45 -7.22 -24.98
CA ALA A 77 -13.12 -6.66 -26.13
C ALA A 77 -13.49 -7.76 -27.12
N VAL A 78 -12.58 -8.69 -27.41
CA VAL A 78 -12.83 -9.84 -28.30
C VAL A 78 -14.00 -10.70 -27.78
N GLU A 79 -14.01 -11.00 -26.45
CA GLU A 79 -15.10 -11.80 -25.87
C GLU A 79 -16.47 -11.15 -25.91
N LYS A 80 -16.55 -9.82 -25.94
CA LYS A 80 -17.81 -9.06 -25.87
C LYS A 80 -18.17 -8.40 -27.18
N PHE A 81 -17.39 -8.61 -28.23
CA PHE A 81 -17.64 -7.97 -29.52
C PHE A 81 -18.88 -8.56 -30.22
N ASP A 82 -19.76 -7.67 -30.63
CA ASP A 82 -20.98 -7.98 -31.38
C ASP A 82 -20.93 -7.31 -32.75
N TYR A 83 -20.63 -8.11 -33.77
CA TYR A 83 -20.51 -7.64 -35.16
C TYR A 83 -21.85 -7.19 -35.77
N THR A 84 -22.97 -7.64 -35.21
CA THR A 84 -24.31 -7.29 -35.72
C THR A 84 -24.62 -5.81 -35.57
N LYS A 85 -23.91 -5.10 -34.72
CA LYS A 85 -24.06 -3.65 -34.50
C LYS A 85 -23.44 -2.77 -35.60
N GLY A 86 -22.74 -3.34 -36.57
CA GLY A 86 -22.22 -2.63 -37.73
C GLY A 86 -21.00 -1.71 -37.45
N PHE A 87 -20.39 -1.77 -36.27
CA PHE A 87 -19.17 -1.00 -35.93
C PHE A 87 -17.92 -1.84 -36.16
N LYS A 88 -16.80 -1.16 -36.50
CA LYS A 88 -15.48 -1.81 -36.60
C LYS A 88 -15.02 -2.30 -35.22
N PHE A 89 -14.36 -3.47 -35.20
CA PHE A 89 -13.80 -4.04 -34.00
C PHE A 89 -12.84 -3.05 -33.31
N SER A 90 -11.99 -2.37 -34.08
CA SER A 90 -11.01 -1.41 -33.54
C SER A 90 -11.64 -0.26 -32.71
N THR A 91 -12.84 0.20 -33.12
CA THR A 91 -13.59 1.24 -32.43
C THR A 91 -14.02 0.76 -31.02
N TYR A 92 -14.55 -0.45 -30.96
CA TYR A 92 -14.98 -1.07 -29.69
C TYR A 92 -13.79 -1.47 -28.81
N ALA A 93 -12.78 -2.11 -29.40
CA ALA A 93 -11.59 -2.54 -28.68
C ALA A 93 -10.80 -1.38 -28.07
N THR A 94 -10.71 -0.23 -28.75
CA THR A 94 -10.02 0.96 -28.24
C THR A 94 -10.56 1.40 -26.89
N TRP A 95 -11.86 1.30 -26.65
CA TRP A 95 -12.46 1.65 -25.36
C TRP A 95 -12.00 0.70 -24.25
N TRP A 96 -12.03 -0.61 -24.50
CA TRP A 96 -11.60 -1.63 -23.52
C TRP A 96 -10.10 -1.57 -23.22
N ILE A 97 -9.28 -1.38 -24.26
CA ILE A 97 -7.83 -1.25 -24.11
C ILE A 97 -7.51 -0.01 -23.28
N ARG A 98 -8.12 1.12 -23.59
CA ARG A 98 -7.92 2.37 -22.84
C ARG A 98 -8.38 2.23 -21.39
N GLN A 99 -9.52 1.62 -21.15
CA GLN A 99 -10.05 1.39 -19.81
C GLN A 99 -9.12 0.51 -18.98
N ALA A 100 -8.60 -0.59 -19.57
CA ALA A 100 -7.66 -1.46 -18.89
C ALA A 100 -6.36 -0.73 -18.53
N ILE A 101 -5.77 0.00 -19.48
CA ILE A 101 -4.52 0.76 -19.25
C ILE A 101 -4.73 1.85 -18.19
N THR A 102 -5.78 2.65 -18.27
CA THR A 102 -6.01 3.75 -17.30
C THR A 102 -6.29 3.22 -15.91
N ARG A 103 -7.02 2.10 -15.80
CA ARG A 103 -7.26 1.45 -14.53
C ARG A 103 -5.96 0.87 -13.93
N ALA A 104 -5.13 0.23 -14.75
CA ALA A 104 -3.84 -0.30 -14.31
C ALA A 104 -2.92 0.81 -13.80
N ILE A 105 -2.84 1.95 -14.50
CA ILE A 105 -2.08 3.12 -14.04
C ILE A 105 -2.59 3.61 -12.68
N ALA A 106 -3.91 3.72 -12.50
CA ALA A 106 -4.49 4.16 -11.24
C ALA A 106 -4.16 3.20 -10.07
N ASP A 107 -4.13 1.89 -10.37
CA ASP A 107 -3.94 0.84 -9.37
C ASP A 107 -2.46 0.52 -9.04
N GLN A 108 -1.54 0.70 -9.99
CA GLN A 108 -0.18 0.13 -9.91
C GLN A 108 0.95 1.14 -10.11
N ALA A 109 0.69 2.35 -10.63
CA ALA A 109 1.74 3.29 -10.99
C ALA A 109 2.45 3.94 -9.79
N ARG A 110 1.84 3.95 -8.62
CA ARG A 110 2.39 4.60 -7.41
C ARG A 110 3.06 3.60 -6.49
N THR A 111 4.19 3.98 -5.90
CA THR A 111 4.90 3.19 -4.87
C THR A 111 3.98 2.89 -3.68
N ILE A 112 3.22 3.89 -3.22
CA ILE A 112 2.18 3.73 -2.21
C ILE A 112 0.84 3.73 -2.95
N ARG A 113 0.17 2.57 -2.97
CA ARG A 113 -1.11 2.41 -3.67
C ARG A 113 -2.19 3.33 -3.11
N ILE A 114 -2.89 4.01 -4.01
CA ILE A 114 -4.05 4.85 -3.70
C ILE A 114 -5.29 4.23 -4.37
N PRO A 115 -6.46 4.18 -3.71
CA PRO A 115 -7.69 3.69 -4.33
C PRO A 115 -8.08 4.47 -5.59
N VAL A 116 -8.64 3.79 -6.60
CA VAL A 116 -8.95 4.38 -7.93
C VAL A 116 -9.80 5.65 -7.81
N HIS A 117 -10.84 5.65 -6.96
CA HIS A 117 -11.69 6.83 -6.77
C HIS A 117 -10.95 8.05 -6.24
N MET A 118 -9.89 7.83 -5.44
CA MET A 118 -9.04 8.92 -4.96
C MET A 118 -8.11 9.42 -6.07
N VAL A 119 -7.58 8.53 -6.91
CA VAL A 119 -6.79 8.92 -8.09
C VAL A 119 -7.65 9.76 -9.05
N GLU A 120 -8.90 9.40 -9.26
CA GLU A 120 -9.86 10.18 -10.06
C GLU A 120 -10.08 11.57 -9.45
N THR A 121 -10.22 11.63 -8.11
CA THR A 121 -10.40 12.91 -7.39
C THR A 121 -9.15 13.79 -7.50
N ILE A 122 -7.95 13.22 -7.32
CA ILE A 122 -6.67 13.92 -7.51
C ILE A 122 -6.57 14.48 -8.94
N ASN A 123 -6.88 13.67 -9.95
CA ASN A 123 -6.86 14.09 -11.35
C ASN A 123 -7.87 15.24 -11.62
N LYS A 124 -9.00 15.24 -10.92
CA LYS A 124 -10.00 16.31 -11.01
C LYS A 124 -9.47 17.60 -10.38
N VAL A 125 -8.84 17.53 -9.19
CA VAL A 125 -8.18 18.67 -8.56
C VAL A 125 -7.09 19.26 -9.47
N ILE A 126 -6.23 18.42 -10.05
CA ILE A 126 -5.16 18.86 -10.96
C ILE A 126 -5.75 19.55 -12.20
N ARG A 127 -6.85 19.02 -12.76
CA ARG A 127 -7.52 19.61 -13.92
C ARG A 127 -8.08 20.99 -13.60
N VAL A 128 -8.82 21.12 -12.49
CA VAL A 128 -9.38 22.38 -12.03
C VAL A 128 -8.29 23.39 -11.71
N SER A 129 -7.23 22.97 -11.04
CA SER A 129 -6.06 23.83 -10.75
C SER A 129 -5.42 24.38 -12.03
N ARG A 130 -5.26 23.57 -13.06
CA ARG A 130 -4.73 24.03 -14.36
C ARG A 130 -5.69 24.99 -15.08
N GLN A 131 -6.98 24.76 -14.99
CA GLN A 131 -8.00 25.66 -15.57
C GLN A 131 -7.94 27.02 -14.89
N LEU A 132 -7.94 27.07 -13.56
CA LEU A 132 -7.86 28.31 -12.79
C LEU A 132 -6.51 29.02 -13.00
N LEU A 133 -5.40 28.28 -13.16
CA LEU A 133 -4.10 28.84 -13.52
C LEU A 133 -4.14 29.58 -14.87
N GLN A 134 -4.84 29.03 -15.87
CA GLN A 134 -5.00 29.68 -17.18
C GLN A 134 -5.89 30.94 -17.07
N GLU A 135 -6.92 30.91 -16.22
CA GLU A 135 -7.84 32.02 -16.04
C GLU A 135 -7.22 33.16 -15.24
N TYR A 136 -6.52 32.85 -14.15
CA TYR A 136 -5.97 33.87 -13.23
C TYR A 136 -4.53 34.28 -13.55
N GLY A 137 -3.81 33.52 -14.39
CA GLY A 137 -2.39 33.75 -14.69
C GLY A 137 -1.44 33.50 -13.49
N ARG A 138 -1.94 32.94 -12.40
CA ARG A 138 -1.20 32.54 -11.19
C ARG A 138 -1.72 31.20 -10.64
N GLU A 139 -0.92 30.55 -9.78
CA GLU A 139 -1.38 29.37 -9.09
C GLU A 139 -2.61 29.65 -8.21
N PRO A 140 -3.67 28.83 -8.31
CA PRO A 140 -4.86 28.99 -7.51
C PRO A 140 -4.63 28.59 -6.06
N THR A 141 -5.30 29.27 -5.13
CA THR A 141 -5.29 28.90 -3.72
C THR A 141 -6.21 27.69 -3.46
N PRO A 142 -6.00 26.94 -2.35
CA PRO A 142 -6.90 25.84 -1.99
C PRO A 142 -8.36 26.24 -1.85
N GLU A 143 -8.64 27.50 -1.44
CA GLU A 143 -9.97 28.08 -1.31
C GLU A 143 -10.64 28.24 -2.67
N GLU A 144 -9.89 28.73 -3.67
CA GLU A 144 -10.38 28.89 -5.05
C GLU A 144 -10.69 27.54 -5.69
N ILE A 145 -9.81 26.54 -5.50
CA ILE A 145 -10.06 25.17 -5.97
C ILE A 145 -11.29 24.56 -5.28
N ALA A 146 -11.43 24.78 -3.96
CA ALA A 146 -12.55 24.26 -3.18
C ALA A 146 -13.89 24.86 -3.66
N ALA A 147 -13.91 26.16 -3.95
CA ALA A 147 -15.09 26.85 -4.48
C ALA A 147 -15.51 26.31 -5.85
N GLU A 148 -14.56 26.11 -6.77
CA GLU A 148 -14.82 25.58 -8.12
C GLU A 148 -15.28 24.10 -8.08
N MET A 149 -14.73 23.31 -7.17
CA MET A 149 -15.09 21.90 -7.03
C MET A 149 -16.32 21.64 -6.15
N GLY A 150 -16.79 22.62 -5.38
CA GLY A 150 -17.90 22.46 -4.44
C GLY A 150 -17.57 21.54 -3.26
N ILE A 151 -16.33 21.53 -2.78
CA ILE A 151 -15.85 20.73 -1.63
C ILE A 151 -15.23 21.64 -0.57
N SER A 152 -14.99 21.11 0.63
CA SER A 152 -14.34 21.88 1.71
C SER A 152 -12.86 22.12 1.42
N VAL A 153 -12.32 23.24 1.89
CA VAL A 153 -10.91 23.60 1.78
C VAL A 153 -10.01 22.55 2.44
N SER A 154 -10.39 22.05 3.61
CA SER A 154 -9.66 21.01 4.33
C SER A 154 -9.49 19.75 3.47
N LYS A 155 -10.52 19.38 2.69
CA LYS A 155 -10.47 18.22 1.80
C LYS A 155 -9.55 18.45 0.60
N VAL A 156 -9.49 19.68 0.06
CA VAL A 156 -8.52 20.02 -1.00
C VAL A 156 -7.09 19.87 -0.50
N VAL A 157 -6.78 20.40 0.69
CA VAL A 157 -5.45 20.29 1.32
C VAL A 157 -5.08 18.82 1.59
N GLU A 158 -6.02 18.02 2.07
CA GLU A 158 -5.81 16.57 2.27
C GLU A 158 -5.49 15.86 0.95
N ILE A 159 -6.27 16.14 -0.11
CA ILE A 159 -6.06 15.55 -1.44
C ILE A 159 -4.69 15.95 -1.99
N GLN A 160 -4.27 17.21 -1.83
CA GLN A 160 -2.96 17.69 -2.27
C GLN A 160 -1.82 16.98 -1.53
N LYS A 161 -1.95 16.72 -0.22
CA LYS A 161 -0.97 15.94 0.55
C LYS A 161 -0.87 14.49 0.07
N ILE A 162 -2.01 13.84 -0.18
CA ILE A 162 -2.06 12.46 -0.69
C ILE A 162 -1.48 12.37 -2.11
N ALA A 163 -1.62 13.43 -2.91
CA ALA A 163 -1.16 13.47 -4.29
C ALA A 163 0.37 13.50 -4.43
N GLN A 164 1.11 13.85 -3.37
CA GLN A 164 2.57 13.92 -3.40
C GLN A 164 3.18 12.53 -3.62
N ASP A 165 4.24 12.50 -4.44
CA ASP A 165 5.03 11.27 -4.62
C ASP A 165 6.13 11.18 -3.55
N PRO A 166 6.48 9.96 -3.08
CA PRO A 166 7.57 9.79 -2.14
C PRO A 166 8.92 10.16 -2.76
N VAL A 167 9.78 10.77 -1.97
CA VAL A 167 11.15 11.11 -2.35
C VAL A 167 12.04 9.89 -2.10
N SER A 168 13.00 9.62 -3.00
CA SER A 168 13.95 8.53 -2.82
C SER A 168 14.93 8.82 -1.69
N LEU A 169 15.17 7.83 -0.81
CA LEU A 169 16.20 7.90 0.22
C LEU A 169 17.63 7.92 -0.37
N GLU A 170 17.79 7.48 -1.61
CA GLU A 170 19.06 7.53 -2.35
C GLU A 170 19.34 8.90 -2.98
N THR A 171 18.46 9.88 -2.78
CA THR A 171 18.66 11.23 -3.32
C THR A 171 19.92 11.83 -2.72
N PRO A 172 20.92 12.24 -3.54
CA PRO A 172 22.16 12.85 -3.05
C PRO A 172 21.87 14.20 -2.40
N ILE A 173 22.57 14.50 -1.32
CA ILE A 173 22.52 15.79 -0.63
C ILE A 173 23.93 16.39 -0.59
N GLY A 174 24.04 17.66 -0.97
CA GLY A 174 25.32 18.39 -1.03
C GLY A 174 25.98 18.35 -2.41
N GLU A 175 27.09 19.07 -2.55
CA GLU A 175 27.80 19.23 -3.82
C GLU A 175 28.73 18.04 -4.16
N GLU A 176 29.14 17.24 -3.16
CA GLU A 176 30.11 16.14 -3.33
C GLU A 176 29.47 14.76 -3.53
N GLU A 177 28.13 14.66 -3.61
CA GLU A 177 27.33 13.43 -3.83
C GLU A 177 27.62 12.26 -2.84
N ASP A 178 28.44 12.46 -1.81
CA ASP A 178 28.85 11.43 -0.86
C ASP A 178 27.77 11.10 0.20
N SER A 179 26.79 12.02 0.39
CA SER A 179 25.73 11.90 1.38
C SER A 179 24.36 11.71 0.71
N LYS A 180 23.55 10.83 1.27
CA LYS A 180 22.20 10.54 0.80
C LYS A 180 21.16 11.00 1.82
N LEU A 181 19.94 11.29 1.37
CA LEU A 181 18.83 11.70 2.24
C LEU A 181 18.59 10.69 3.37
N GLY A 182 18.75 9.39 3.08
CA GLY A 182 18.58 8.33 4.06
C GLY A 182 19.55 8.39 5.24
N ASP A 183 20.75 8.97 5.06
CA ASP A 183 21.78 9.07 6.11
C ASP A 183 21.41 10.08 7.21
N PHE A 184 20.47 10.98 6.93
CA PHE A 184 19.99 12.01 7.85
C PHE A 184 18.70 11.68 8.58
N ILE A 185 18.10 10.52 8.28
CA ILE A 185 16.86 10.07 8.92
C ILE A 185 17.22 9.25 10.15
N GLU A 186 16.82 9.73 11.34
CA GLU A 186 17.03 9.05 12.60
C GLU A 186 16.09 7.84 12.74
N ASP A 187 16.55 6.78 13.41
CA ASP A 187 15.72 5.64 13.80
C ASP A 187 15.04 5.93 15.14
N ASP A 188 13.79 6.36 15.09
CA ASP A 188 12.97 6.64 16.28
C ASP A 188 12.73 5.41 17.19
N ASN A 189 12.98 4.20 16.68
CA ASN A 189 12.83 2.96 17.44
C ASN A 189 14.14 2.54 18.14
N ALA A 190 15.25 3.16 17.81
CA ALA A 190 16.51 2.89 18.48
C ALA A 190 16.47 3.46 19.89
N ALA A 191 16.36 2.56 20.89
CA ALA A 191 16.36 2.98 22.28
C ALA A 191 17.70 3.66 22.64
N SER A 192 17.63 4.80 23.32
CA SER A 192 18.82 5.50 23.84
C SER A 192 19.59 4.59 24.80
N PRO A 193 20.94 4.61 24.79
CA PRO A 193 21.74 3.85 25.76
C PRO A 193 21.34 4.13 27.19
N SER A 194 20.99 5.37 27.54
CA SER A 194 20.51 5.76 28.87
C SER A 194 19.20 5.07 29.24
N ASP A 195 18.26 4.98 28.29
CA ASP A 195 16.96 4.34 28.51
C ASP A 195 17.10 2.83 28.71
N ILE A 196 18.01 2.19 27.95
CA ILE A 196 18.32 0.76 28.11
C ILE A 196 18.89 0.49 29.52
N VAL A 197 19.81 1.33 29.96
CA VAL A 197 20.42 1.20 31.32
C VAL A 197 19.34 1.43 32.38
N THR A 198 18.56 2.49 32.27
CA THR A 198 17.47 2.81 33.21
C THR A 198 16.46 1.67 33.30
N PHE A 199 16.06 1.10 32.16
CA PHE A 199 15.17 -0.06 32.13
C PHE A 199 15.78 -1.32 32.74
N SER A 200 17.09 -1.55 32.53
CA SER A 200 17.80 -2.66 33.15
C SER A 200 17.88 -2.50 34.68
N MET A 201 18.16 -1.29 35.16
CA MET A 201 18.18 -0.97 36.61
C MET A 201 16.78 -1.13 37.20
N LEU A 202 15.72 -0.65 36.55
CA LEU A 202 14.33 -0.84 36.97
C LEU A 202 14.00 -2.32 37.08
N LYS A 203 14.37 -3.15 36.07
CA LYS A 203 14.15 -4.60 36.08
C LYS A 203 14.84 -5.26 37.26
N GLN A 204 16.09 -4.91 37.52
CA GLN A 204 16.85 -5.44 38.65
C GLN A 204 16.24 -5.02 40.00
N GLN A 205 15.82 -3.77 40.14
CA GLN A 205 15.16 -3.26 41.34
C GLN A 205 13.80 -3.94 41.55
N LEU A 206 13.03 -4.18 40.46
CA LEU A 206 11.78 -4.92 40.52
C LEU A 206 12.00 -6.35 41.05
N ILE A 207 13.02 -7.05 40.57
CA ILE A 207 13.38 -8.40 41.05
C ILE A 207 13.68 -8.35 42.54
N THR A 208 14.51 -7.39 43.00
CA THR A 208 14.85 -7.23 44.43
C THR A 208 13.60 -7.00 45.28
N VAL A 209 12.63 -6.24 44.77
CA VAL A 209 11.36 -6.01 45.51
C VAL A 209 10.47 -7.25 45.48
N LEU A 210 10.43 -8.01 44.39
CA LEU A 210 9.68 -9.27 44.30
C LEU A 210 10.25 -10.35 45.27
N ASP A 211 11.57 -10.43 45.45
CA ASP A 211 12.22 -11.36 46.36
C ASP A 211 11.79 -11.16 47.82
N THR A 212 11.20 -9.99 48.16
CA THR A 212 10.63 -9.74 49.49
C THR A 212 9.25 -10.37 49.75
N LEU A 213 8.65 -10.95 48.68
CA LEU A 213 7.38 -11.69 48.75
C LEU A 213 7.62 -13.16 49.12
N THR A 214 6.53 -13.87 49.42
CA THR A 214 6.65 -15.33 49.54
C THR A 214 6.92 -15.96 48.17
N PRO A 215 7.65 -17.10 48.08
CA PRO A 215 7.99 -17.72 46.78
C PRO A 215 6.78 -17.98 45.88
N ARG A 216 5.64 -18.24 46.49
CA ARG A 216 4.39 -18.49 45.78
C ARG A 216 3.77 -17.21 45.21
N GLU A 217 3.79 -16.11 45.98
CA GLU A 217 3.31 -14.78 45.53
C GLU A 217 4.22 -14.22 44.43
N GLU A 218 5.51 -14.34 44.56
CA GLU A 218 6.50 -13.94 43.61
C GLU A 218 6.31 -14.67 42.28
N LYS A 219 6.26 -16.01 42.29
CA LYS A 219 6.13 -16.82 41.09
C LYS A 219 4.81 -16.54 40.35
N VAL A 220 3.72 -16.31 41.06
CA VAL A 220 2.44 -15.91 40.50
C VAL A 220 2.56 -14.59 39.74
N LEU A 221 3.19 -13.56 40.32
CA LEU A 221 3.40 -12.28 39.67
C LEU A 221 4.35 -12.38 38.48
N ARG A 222 5.46 -13.12 38.60
CA ARG A 222 6.41 -13.33 37.47
C ARG A 222 5.73 -13.93 36.25
N LEU A 223 4.92 -14.96 36.43
CA LEU A 223 4.17 -15.62 35.36
C LEU A 223 3.03 -14.75 34.84
N ARG A 224 2.30 -14.09 35.72
CA ARG A 224 1.14 -13.28 35.34
C ARG A 224 1.54 -12.10 34.45
N TYR A 225 2.62 -11.40 34.81
CA TYR A 225 3.12 -10.22 34.09
C TYR A 225 4.26 -10.51 33.11
N GLY A 226 4.70 -11.76 32.99
CA GLY A 226 5.75 -12.14 32.06
C GLY A 226 7.11 -11.49 32.32
N ILE A 227 7.50 -11.34 33.58
CA ILE A 227 8.71 -10.62 33.98
C ILE A 227 9.97 -11.31 33.47
N ASP A 228 9.97 -12.63 33.39
CA ASP A 228 11.13 -13.43 32.97
C ASP A 228 11.16 -13.67 31.45
N ASP A 229 10.01 -13.98 30.83
CA ASP A 229 9.90 -14.42 29.44
C ASP A 229 9.16 -13.43 28.52
N GLY A 230 8.70 -12.29 29.06
CA GLY A 230 7.95 -11.28 28.31
C GLY A 230 6.51 -11.70 27.95
N LYS A 231 6.05 -12.89 28.36
CA LYS A 231 4.71 -13.40 28.02
C LYS A 231 3.76 -13.27 29.21
N THR A 232 2.81 -12.36 29.11
CA THR A 232 1.72 -12.24 30.09
C THR A 232 0.79 -13.43 30.01
N ARG A 233 0.41 -13.99 31.16
CA ARG A 233 -0.50 -15.14 31.28
C ARG A 233 -1.81 -14.75 31.94
N THR A 234 -2.88 -15.42 31.56
CA THR A 234 -4.20 -15.26 32.19
C THR A 234 -4.24 -15.92 33.58
N LEU A 235 -5.19 -15.52 34.43
CA LEU A 235 -5.38 -16.15 35.75
C LEU A 235 -5.67 -17.65 35.64
N GLU A 236 -6.31 -18.09 34.56
CA GLU A 236 -6.59 -19.51 34.31
C GLU A 236 -5.33 -20.30 33.97
N GLU A 237 -4.48 -19.76 33.10
CA GLU A 237 -3.21 -20.38 32.70
C GLU A 237 -2.28 -20.53 33.90
N VAL A 238 -2.14 -19.46 34.71
CA VAL A 238 -1.37 -19.51 35.95
C VAL A 238 -2.01 -20.51 36.94
N GLY A 239 -3.35 -20.55 37.01
CA GLY A 239 -4.07 -21.50 37.84
C GLY A 239 -3.77 -22.96 37.48
N LYS A 240 -3.71 -23.29 36.20
CA LYS A 240 -3.33 -24.61 35.68
C LYS A 240 -1.92 -25.00 36.10
N GLU A 241 -0.95 -24.08 36.01
CA GLU A 241 0.43 -24.34 36.39
C GLU A 241 0.62 -24.61 37.88
N PHE A 242 -0.20 -23.98 38.73
CA PHE A 242 -0.17 -24.18 40.19
C PHE A 242 -1.18 -25.23 40.69
N ASN A 243 -1.96 -25.86 39.81
CA ASN A 243 -3.07 -26.78 40.17
C ASN A 243 -4.06 -26.16 41.15
N VAL A 244 -4.46 -24.91 40.92
CA VAL A 244 -5.45 -24.20 41.77
C VAL A 244 -6.46 -23.45 40.88
N THR A 245 -7.58 -23.05 41.50
CA THR A 245 -8.64 -22.34 40.81
C THR A 245 -8.19 -20.89 40.42
N ARG A 246 -8.78 -20.37 39.33
CA ARG A 246 -8.62 -18.97 38.90
C ARG A 246 -8.81 -17.98 40.06
N GLU A 247 -9.83 -18.18 40.87
CA GLU A 247 -10.13 -17.30 42.00
C GLU A 247 -9.04 -17.33 43.06
N ARG A 248 -8.41 -18.49 43.29
CA ARG A 248 -7.29 -18.60 44.23
C ARG A 248 -6.07 -17.83 43.73
N ILE A 249 -5.77 -17.87 42.44
CA ILE A 249 -4.69 -17.04 41.87
C ILE A 249 -5.00 -15.55 42.01
N ARG A 250 -6.26 -15.13 41.73
CA ARG A 250 -6.68 -13.73 41.92
C ARG A 250 -6.47 -13.24 43.37
N GLN A 251 -6.78 -14.09 44.35
CA GLN A 251 -6.55 -13.77 45.77
C GLN A 251 -5.05 -13.61 46.08
N ILE A 252 -4.21 -14.51 45.56
CA ILE A 252 -2.76 -14.46 45.75
C ILE A 252 -2.19 -13.20 45.09
N GLU A 253 -2.56 -12.88 43.86
CA GLU A 253 -2.18 -11.68 43.13
C GLU A 253 -2.56 -10.41 43.92
N ALA A 254 -3.83 -10.30 44.34
CA ALA A 254 -4.31 -9.15 45.08
C ALA A 254 -3.57 -8.95 46.40
N LYS A 255 -3.25 -10.05 47.09
CA LYS A 255 -2.45 -10.01 48.37
C LYS A 255 -1.01 -9.57 48.10
N ALA A 256 -0.40 -10.10 47.04
CA ALA A 256 0.97 -9.75 46.64
C ALA A 256 1.07 -8.26 46.26
N LEU A 257 0.16 -7.77 45.40
CA LEU A 257 0.10 -6.36 45.01
C LEU A 257 -0.14 -5.42 46.18
N ARG A 258 -0.98 -5.83 47.16
CA ARG A 258 -1.18 -5.04 48.40
C ARG A 258 0.11 -4.92 49.22
N LYS A 259 0.89 -6.02 49.30
CA LYS A 259 2.21 -6.00 49.97
C LYS A 259 3.21 -5.10 49.26
N LEU A 260 3.18 -5.07 47.90
CA LEU A 260 4.07 -4.22 47.09
C LEU A 260 3.72 -2.73 47.19
N ARG A 261 2.45 -2.40 47.45
CA ARG A 261 2.01 -1.00 47.67
C ARG A 261 2.52 -0.39 48.96
N HIS A 262 3.04 -1.19 49.89
CA HIS A 262 3.58 -0.65 51.14
C HIS A 262 4.74 0.33 50.88
N PRO A 263 4.77 1.51 51.53
CA PRO A 263 5.77 2.57 51.28
C PRO A 263 7.22 2.12 51.29
N SER A 264 7.58 1.16 52.14
CA SER A 264 8.94 0.61 52.22
C SER A 264 9.40 -0.12 50.95
N ARG A 265 8.46 -0.58 50.10
CA ARG A 265 8.71 -1.29 48.82
C ARG A 265 8.46 -0.41 47.64
N SER A 266 7.33 0.32 47.64
CA SER A 266 6.92 1.18 46.54
C SER A 266 7.84 2.37 46.32
N LYS A 267 8.47 2.92 47.37
CA LYS A 267 9.39 4.06 47.29
C LYS A 267 10.55 3.77 46.33
N LYS A 268 11.10 2.56 46.35
CA LYS A 268 12.22 2.14 45.50
C LYS A 268 11.89 2.08 44.02
N LEU A 269 10.62 1.83 43.67
CA LEU A 269 10.13 1.74 42.27
C LEU A 269 9.60 3.10 41.78
N LYS A 270 9.19 3.97 42.69
CA LYS A 270 8.59 5.26 42.35
C LYS A 270 9.56 6.22 41.66
N GLU A 271 10.85 6.14 42.00
CA GLU A 271 11.92 6.93 41.39
C GLU A 271 12.04 6.73 39.86
N TYR A 272 11.58 5.58 39.35
CA TYR A 272 11.59 5.25 37.91
C TYR A 272 10.28 5.57 37.16
N LEU A 273 9.25 6.04 37.88
CA LEU A 273 7.97 6.43 37.30
C LEU A 273 7.90 7.92 36.96
N ASP A 274 8.75 8.70 37.60
CA ASP A 274 8.82 10.16 37.49
C ASP A 274 9.92 10.61 36.48
N THR A 275 10.53 9.63 35.75
CA THR A 275 11.51 9.85 34.69
C THR A 275 10.90 9.48 33.35
#